data_0fd5e2fe380039ce3a82eec6dfec4068
#
_entry.id   0fd5e2fe380039ce3a82eec6dfec4068
#
_cell.length_a   1.000
_cell.length_b   1.000
_cell.length_c   1.000
_cell.angle_alpha   90.00
_cell.angle_beta   90.00
_cell.angle_gamma   90.00
#
_symmetry.space_group_name_H-M   'P 1'
#
loop_
_entity.id
_entity.type
_entity.pdbx_description
1 polymer ?
#
loop_
_entity_poly.entity_id
_entity_poly.type
_entity_poly.pdbx_seq_one_letter_code
_entity_poly.pdbx_strand_id
1 'polypeptide(L)'
;MKKLSFTILLLLTAHCLLLTASAQIAVKGETVWTMTGEPITNGVVLVKGGKIEAVGTAAQVKIPSNYKIITAKVVTPGLIDAHTVIGLNGYLNQPHDQMALDGSLSIQPELRAFDAYNTEEKLIEWVRGFGVTTIHTGHQPSALVSGQTMIAKTFGKNVDEVIIVPTAMISVTLGQAGLGGQGRSPGTRAKQAAMLRAELIKAVNYKGEPRDLKLEVWQKVLKREIPLLVTAEKAQDISTALRIAKEFNIKLVLDGASEAIQIIDDIKATGFPVIVHPTMARPGGDRESLSIETAAKLRAAGIPIALQSGYEGYVPKTRVVLFEAAMAAGNGLSKLDALGVITIDAAKILGIDNRVGSIAVGKDADLAMYDGDLFEFTTHCTGTMINGQIVSEVVR
;
A
#
# COMPACT_ATOMS: atom_id res chain seq x y z
N MET A 1 -36.80 -34.61 33.72
CA MET A 1 -36.52 -34.10 32.38
C MET A 1 -36.48 -32.55 32.29
N LYS A 2 -37.41 -31.78 32.88
CA LYS A 2 -37.41 -30.30 32.80
C LYS A 2 -36.20 -29.61 33.45
N LYS A 3 -35.63 -30.14 34.56
CA LYS A 3 -34.43 -29.55 35.21
C LYS A 3 -33.14 -29.74 34.42
N LEU A 4 -33.00 -30.85 33.68
CA LEU A 4 -31.83 -31.15 32.87
C LEU A 4 -31.76 -30.23 31.61
N SER A 5 -32.93 -29.94 31.01
CA SER A 5 -33.05 -29.03 29.87
C SER A 5 -32.67 -27.58 30.22
N PHE A 6 -33.02 -27.13 31.46
CA PHE A 6 -32.70 -25.78 31.91
C PHE A 6 -31.19 -25.59 32.16
N THR A 7 -30.51 -26.63 32.69
CA THR A 7 -29.07 -26.59 32.96
C THR A 7 -28.25 -26.62 31.65
N ILE A 8 -28.70 -27.37 30.64
CA ILE A 8 -28.06 -27.41 29.31
C ILE A 8 -28.26 -26.05 28.61
N LEU A 9 -29.39 -25.42 28.70
CA LEU A 9 -29.65 -24.09 28.12
C LEU A 9 -28.80 -23.01 28.78
N LEU A 10 -28.56 -23.07 30.10
CA LEU A 10 -27.71 -22.14 30.84
C LEU A 10 -26.23 -22.32 30.48
N LEU A 11 -25.77 -23.57 30.26
CA LEU A 11 -24.41 -23.87 29.80
C LEU A 11 -24.18 -23.43 28.34
N LEU A 12 -25.17 -23.56 27.46
CA LEU A 12 -25.10 -23.07 26.08
C LEU A 12 -25.07 -21.53 26.01
N THR A 13 -25.84 -20.84 26.86
CA THR A 13 -25.76 -19.37 26.93
C THR A 13 -24.45 -18.86 27.54
N ALA A 14 -23.87 -19.60 28.49
CA ALA A 14 -22.55 -19.26 29.06
C ALA A 14 -21.41 -19.47 28.02
N HIS A 15 -21.53 -20.45 27.12
CA HIS A 15 -20.55 -20.64 26.02
C HIS A 15 -20.65 -19.58 24.92
N CYS A 16 -21.84 -19.00 24.67
CA CYS A 16 -21.99 -17.89 23.71
C CYS A 16 -21.48 -16.54 24.27
N LEU A 17 -21.23 -16.43 25.57
CA LEU A 17 -20.67 -15.22 26.19
C LEU A 17 -19.14 -15.24 26.30
N LEU A 18 -18.45 -16.29 25.83
CA LEU A 18 -17.03 -16.27 25.50
C LEU A 18 -16.79 -15.57 24.16
N LEU A 19 -17.52 -14.48 23.91
CA LEU A 19 -17.17 -13.49 22.91
C LEU A 19 -15.76 -13.00 23.24
N THR A 20 -14.84 -13.31 22.37
CA THR A 20 -13.48 -12.82 22.28
C THR A 20 -13.30 -11.51 23.06
N ALA A 21 -12.77 -11.61 24.28
CA ALA A 21 -12.33 -10.44 25.01
C ALA A 21 -11.26 -9.79 24.14
N SER A 22 -11.68 -8.85 23.31
CA SER A 22 -10.76 -8.06 22.48
C SER A 22 -9.75 -7.47 23.45
N ALA A 23 -8.49 -7.84 23.28
CA ALA A 23 -7.44 -7.45 24.21
C ALA A 23 -7.44 -5.91 24.33
N GLN A 24 -7.58 -5.45 25.57
CA GLN A 24 -7.44 -4.04 25.91
C GLN A 24 -5.95 -3.80 26.13
N ILE A 25 -5.35 -3.00 25.26
CA ILE A 25 -3.90 -2.77 25.25
C ILE A 25 -3.62 -1.29 25.38
N ALA A 26 -2.66 -0.93 26.22
CA ALA A 26 -2.07 0.39 26.28
C ALA A 26 -0.63 0.30 25.75
N VAL A 27 -0.35 0.97 24.64
CA VAL A 27 1.00 1.10 24.11
C VAL A 27 1.60 2.41 24.59
N LYS A 28 2.74 2.34 25.30
CA LYS A 28 3.49 3.49 25.77
C LYS A 28 4.74 3.67 24.92
N GLY A 29 4.96 4.89 24.43
CA GLY A 29 6.16 5.27 23.71
C GLY A 29 6.88 6.42 24.39
N GLU A 30 8.22 6.39 24.44
CA GLU A 30 8.99 7.60 24.77
C GLU A 30 8.66 8.69 23.75
N THR A 31 8.52 8.31 22.47
CA THR A 31 8.01 9.14 21.40
C THR A 31 6.89 8.43 20.65
N VAL A 32 5.74 9.07 20.46
CA VAL A 32 4.63 8.58 19.64
C VAL A 32 4.41 9.51 18.44
N TRP A 33 4.72 9.03 17.25
CA TRP A 33 4.47 9.72 15.99
C TRP A 33 3.02 9.48 15.55
N THR A 34 2.13 10.42 15.81
CA THR A 34 0.70 10.23 15.50
C THR A 34 0.39 10.43 14.02
N MET A 35 1.21 11.17 13.30
CA MET A 35 0.96 11.65 11.92
C MET A 35 -0.31 12.52 11.79
N THR A 36 -0.75 13.12 12.89
CA THR A 36 -1.85 14.10 12.94
C THR A 36 -1.40 15.46 13.50
N GLY A 37 -0.14 15.58 13.87
CA GLY A 37 0.50 16.75 14.46
C GLY A 37 1.90 16.42 14.91
N GLU A 38 2.45 17.21 15.85
CA GLU A 38 3.78 16.99 16.42
C GLU A 38 3.84 15.66 17.18
N PRO A 39 5.01 15.02 17.24
CA PRO A 39 5.22 13.80 18.02
C PRO A 39 4.93 14.02 19.50
N ILE A 40 4.32 13.04 20.15
CA ILE A 40 3.99 13.10 21.57
C ILE A 40 5.12 12.46 22.39
N THR A 41 5.80 13.25 23.23
CA THR A 41 6.79 12.73 24.19
C THR A 41 6.05 12.05 25.35
N ASN A 42 6.56 10.86 25.77
CA ASN A 42 5.93 10.01 26.77
C ASN A 42 4.44 9.78 26.46
N GLY A 43 4.17 9.37 25.22
CA GLY A 43 2.81 9.16 24.71
C GLY A 43 2.21 7.82 25.13
N VAL A 44 0.88 7.79 25.17
CA VAL A 44 0.07 6.60 25.45
C VAL A 44 -0.98 6.47 24.35
N VAL A 45 -1.11 5.25 23.81
CA VAL A 45 -2.17 4.86 22.87
C VAL A 45 -3.00 3.78 23.53
N LEU A 46 -4.28 4.03 23.77
CA LEU A 46 -5.22 3.01 24.24
C LEU A 46 -5.90 2.33 23.05
N VAL A 47 -5.91 1.02 23.09
CA VAL A 47 -6.48 0.16 22.04
C VAL A 47 -7.58 -0.72 22.65
N LYS A 48 -8.76 -0.69 22.03
CA LYS A 48 -9.93 -1.50 22.43
C LYS A 48 -10.74 -1.89 21.21
N GLY A 49 -11.13 -3.16 21.11
CA GLY A 49 -11.97 -3.63 20.00
C GLY A 49 -11.29 -3.47 18.61
N GLY A 50 -9.96 -3.56 18.56
CA GLY A 50 -9.22 -3.39 17.31
C GLY A 50 -9.05 -1.94 16.84
N LYS A 51 -9.53 -0.97 17.65
CA LYS A 51 -9.50 0.47 17.30
C LYS A 51 -8.70 1.26 18.33
N ILE A 52 -8.23 2.42 17.90
CA ILE A 52 -7.61 3.40 18.79
C ILE A 52 -8.73 4.08 19.58
N GLU A 53 -8.72 3.90 20.91
CA GLU A 53 -9.70 4.47 21.84
C GLU A 53 -9.28 5.86 22.32
N ALA A 54 -7.98 6.04 22.60
CA ALA A 54 -7.42 7.32 23.02
C ALA A 54 -5.94 7.41 22.64
N VAL A 55 -5.46 8.62 22.45
CA VAL A 55 -4.03 8.93 22.26
C VAL A 55 -3.72 10.29 22.89
N GLY A 56 -2.58 10.41 23.55
CA GLY A 56 -2.13 11.64 24.18
C GLY A 56 -0.90 11.42 25.06
N THR A 57 -0.50 12.43 25.81
CA THR A 57 0.59 12.30 26.80
C THR A 57 0.17 11.40 27.97
N ALA A 58 1.12 10.81 28.67
CA ALA A 58 0.83 10.01 29.88
C ALA A 58 0.09 10.80 30.98
N ALA A 59 0.17 12.13 30.96
CA ALA A 59 -0.60 12.99 31.87
C ALA A 59 -2.08 13.12 31.45
N GLN A 60 -2.37 13.08 30.16
CA GLN A 60 -3.71 13.25 29.59
C GLN A 60 -4.48 11.92 29.51
N VAL A 61 -3.80 10.81 29.21
CA VAL A 61 -4.42 9.50 28.98
C VAL A 61 -4.15 8.60 30.19
N LYS A 62 -5.18 8.38 31.00
CA LYS A 62 -5.12 7.44 32.13
C LYS A 62 -5.31 6.01 31.62
N ILE A 63 -4.38 5.11 31.93
CA ILE A 63 -4.46 3.69 31.57
C ILE A 63 -5.35 2.97 32.59
N PRO A 64 -6.48 2.36 32.18
CA PRO A 64 -7.30 1.57 33.09
C PRO A 64 -6.52 0.31 33.55
N SER A 65 -6.81 -0.14 34.79
CA SER A 65 -6.08 -1.25 35.43
C SER A 65 -6.20 -2.60 34.72
N ASN A 66 -7.20 -2.76 33.88
CA ASN A 66 -7.45 -3.99 33.11
C ASN A 66 -6.78 -4.00 31.72
N TYR A 67 -5.99 -2.96 31.39
CA TYR A 67 -5.25 -2.92 30.12
C TYR A 67 -3.88 -3.58 30.27
N LYS A 68 -3.52 -4.46 29.30
CA LYS A 68 -2.14 -4.93 29.15
C LYS A 68 -1.26 -3.79 28.65
N ILE A 69 -0.17 -3.52 29.38
CA ILE A 69 0.77 -2.45 28.99
C ILE A 69 1.90 -3.05 28.15
N ILE A 70 2.18 -2.41 27.02
CA ILE A 70 3.33 -2.66 26.16
C ILE A 70 4.13 -1.36 26.09
N THR A 71 5.46 -1.46 26.09
CA THR A 71 6.36 -0.29 26.04
C THR A 71 7.31 -0.39 24.85
N ALA A 72 7.56 0.75 24.21
CA ALA A 72 8.55 0.90 23.15
C ALA A 72 9.25 2.26 23.28
N LYS A 73 10.40 2.47 22.66
CA LYS A 73 10.99 3.81 22.58
C LYS A 73 10.22 4.67 21.58
N VAL A 74 9.96 4.13 20.40
CA VAL A 74 9.22 4.85 19.36
C VAL A 74 8.00 4.03 18.95
N VAL A 75 6.85 4.71 18.83
CA VAL A 75 5.59 4.14 18.31
C VAL A 75 5.15 4.98 17.11
N THR A 76 4.83 4.30 16.01
CA THR A 76 4.33 4.91 14.77
C THR A 76 3.01 4.27 14.36
N PRO A 77 2.23 4.87 13.45
CA PRO A 77 1.23 4.11 12.70
C PRO A 77 1.92 2.94 12.01
N GLY A 78 1.20 1.86 11.78
CA GLY A 78 1.69 0.80 10.92
C GLY A 78 2.07 1.32 9.54
N LEU A 79 3.18 0.83 9.01
CA LEU A 79 3.72 1.26 7.73
C LEU A 79 2.87 0.74 6.58
N ILE A 80 2.84 1.51 5.48
CA ILE A 80 2.07 1.23 4.27
C ILE A 80 3.04 1.18 3.09
N ASP A 81 3.12 0.04 2.42
CA ASP A 81 3.83 -0.09 1.15
C ASP A 81 2.87 0.27 0.01
N ALA A 82 3.14 1.38 -0.68
CA ALA A 82 2.21 1.94 -1.65
C ALA A 82 2.17 1.20 -2.99
N HIS A 83 3.15 0.35 -3.31
CA HIS A 83 3.11 -0.56 -4.46
C HIS A 83 4.11 -1.71 -4.31
N THR A 84 3.59 -2.93 -4.33
CA THR A 84 4.38 -4.16 -4.22
C THR A 84 3.71 -5.31 -4.96
N VAL A 85 4.38 -6.46 -5.04
CA VAL A 85 3.82 -7.73 -5.54
C VAL A 85 3.75 -8.81 -4.45
N ILE A 86 3.93 -8.42 -3.19
CA ILE A 86 3.89 -9.34 -2.04
C ILE A 86 2.51 -10.01 -1.98
N GLY A 87 2.50 -11.32 -1.77
CA GLY A 87 1.30 -12.14 -1.79
C GLY A 87 0.92 -12.68 -3.17
N LEU A 88 1.49 -12.12 -4.26
CA LEU A 88 1.33 -12.63 -5.64
C LEU A 88 2.61 -13.29 -6.15
N ASN A 89 3.79 -12.86 -5.67
CA ASN A 89 5.06 -13.49 -5.98
C ASN A 89 5.66 -14.09 -4.70
N GLY A 90 6.08 -15.34 -4.80
CA GLY A 90 6.53 -16.12 -3.67
C GLY A 90 7.99 -15.89 -3.27
N TYR A 91 8.27 -16.18 -2.01
CA TYR A 91 9.56 -15.99 -1.35
C TYR A 91 10.74 -16.66 -2.07
N LEU A 92 10.52 -17.84 -2.66
CA LEU A 92 11.58 -18.61 -3.32
C LEU A 92 11.75 -18.24 -4.80
N ASN A 93 10.91 -17.37 -5.35
CA ASN A 93 10.92 -16.97 -6.74
C ASN A 93 10.81 -18.16 -7.71
N GLN A 94 9.98 -19.13 -7.36
CA GLN A 94 9.74 -20.32 -8.19
C GLN A 94 8.62 -20.06 -9.21
N PRO A 95 8.69 -20.65 -10.42
CA PRO A 95 7.68 -20.38 -11.46
C PRO A 95 6.22 -20.61 -11.05
N HIS A 96 5.96 -21.56 -10.16
CA HIS A 96 4.61 -21.91 -9.71
C HIS A 96 3.99 -20.90 -8.72
N ASP A 97 4.79 -20.00 -8.16
CA ASP A 97 4.35 -18.98 -7.21
C ASP A 97 4.58 -17.54 -7.71
N GLN A 98 4.77 -17.36 -9.03
CA GLN A 98 4.94 -16.07 -9.69
C GLN A 98 3.63 -15.67 -10.39
N MET A 99 2.66 -15.13 -9.61
CA MET A 99 1.30 -14.83 -10.05
C MET A 99 1.08 -13.33 -10.32
N ALA A 100 2.12 -12.50 -10.24
CA ALA A 100 1.97 -11.06 -10.42
C ALA A 100 1.82 -10.63 -11.88
N LEU A 101 2.08 -11.48 -12.87
CA LEU A 101 1.96 -11.13 -14.27
C LEU A 101 1.47 -12.30 -15.12
N ASP A 102 0.39 -12.07 -15.86
CA ASP A 102 0.01 -12.89 -17.00
C ASP A 102 0.50 -12.20 -18.29
N GLY A 103 1.41 -12.85 -19.00
CA GLY A 103 2.00 -12.34 -20.25
C GLY A 103 1.27 -12.77 -21.53
N SER A 104 0.09 -13.40 -21.44
CA SER A 104 -0.63 -13.95 -22.60
C SER A 104 -1.20 -12.86 -23.52
N LEU A 105 -1.70 -11.75 -22.93
CA LEU A 105 -2.27 -10.61 -23.65
C LEU A 105 -1.69 -9.29 -23.14
N SER A 106 -1.67 -8.28 -23.99
CA SER A 106 -1.18 -6.94 -23.64
C SER A 106 -2.16 -6.14 -22.79
N ILE A 107 -3.46 -6.46 -22.80
CA ILE A 107 -4.52 -5.71 -22.12
C ILE A 107 -5.47 -6.68 -21.45
N GLN A 108 -5.41 -6.70 -20.10
CA GLN A 108 -6.16 -7.64 -19.25
C GLN A 108 -6.69 -6.94 -17.98
N PRO A 109 -7.53 -5.88 -18.12
CA PRO A 109 -8.02 -5.13 -16.96
C PRO A 109 -8.96 -5.95 -16.07
N GLU A 110 -9.49 -7.09 -16.58
CA GLU A 110 -10.37 -8.01 -15.86
C GLU A 110 -9.66 -8.87 -14.82
N LEU A 111 -8.34 -9.04 -14.91
CA LEU A 111 -7.58 -9.84 -13.94
C LEU A 111 -7.56 -9.13 -12.58
N ARG A 112 -7.87 -9.86 -11.51
CA ARG A 112 -7.96 -9.32 -10.16
C ARG A 112 -6.85 -9.92 -9.30
N ALA A 113 -6.03 -9.08 -8.69
CA ALA A 113 -5.04 -9.53 -7.71
C ALA A 113 -5.67 -10.34 -6.57
N PHE A 114 -6.88 -9.97 -6.17
CA PHE A 114 -7.69 -10.64 -5.17
C PHE A 114 -7.86 -12.15 -5.42
N ASP A 115 -7.98 -12.57 -6.68
CA ASP A 115 -8.23 -13.98 -7.02
C ASP A 115 -6.94 -14.84 -6.97
N ALA A 116 -5.76 -14.22 -6.90
CA ALA A 116 -4.46 -14.90 -6.87
C ALA A 116 -3.66 -14.65 -5.59
N TYR A 117 -4.18 -13.84 -4.66
CA TYR A 117 -3.47 -13.43 -3.46
C TYR A 117 -3.33 -14.58 -2.45
N ASN A 118 -2.09 -14.87 -2.04
CA ASN A 118 -1.75 -15.88 -1.03
C ASN A 118 -1.42 -15.21 0.31
N THR A 119 -2.29 -15.34 1.31
CA THR A 119 -2.09 -14.76 2.66
C THR A 119 -0.98 -15.44 3.46
N GLU A 120 -0.60 -16.67 3.09
CA GLU A 120 0.44 -17.47 3.76
C GLU A 120 1.83 -17.28 3.12
N GLU A 121 1.96 -16.35 2.15
CA GLU A 121 3.23 -16.07 1.51
C GLU A 121 4.23 -15.46 2.53
N LYS A 122 5.45 -16.02 2.60
CA LYS A 122 6.45 -15.71 3.63
C LYS A 122 6.95 -14.27 3.61
N LEU A 123 6.91 -13.61 2.46
CA LEU A 123 7.28 -12.19 2.38
C LEU A 123 6.30 -11.29 3.15
N ILE A 124 5.04 -11.72 3.34
CA ILE A 124 4.05 -11.00 4.15
C ILE A 124 4.50 -10.99 5.62
N GLU A 125 4.92 -12.14 6.14
CA GLU A 125 5.48 -12.25 7.49
C GLU A 125 6.79 -11.45 7.61
N TRP A 126 7.63 -11.53 6.58
CA TRP A 126 8.90 -10.80 6.53
C TRP A 126 8.70 -9.30 6.68
N VAL A 127 7.90 -8.66 5.81
CA VAL A 127 7.69 -7.20 5.86
C VAL A 127 6.93 -6.77 7.11
N ARG A 128 6.00 -7.60 7.62
CA ARG A 128 5.31 -7.38 8.89
C ARG A 128 6.29 -7.28 10.07
N GLY A 129 7.38 -8.04 10.06
CA GLY A 129 8.44 -7.96 11.06
C GLY A 129 9.17 -6.62 11.08
N PHE A 130 9.02 -5.76 10.06
CA PHE A 130 9.54 -4.38 10.01
C PHE A 130 8.47 -3.31 10.27
N GLY A 131 7.27 -3.70 10.69
CA GLY A 131 6.19 -2.77 10.99
C GLY A 131 5.26 -2.46 9.81
N VAL A 132 5.39 -3.15 8.66
CA VAL A 132 4.46 -2.98 7.53
C VAL A 132 3.15 -3.69 7.84
N THR A 133 2.07 -2.93 8.03
CA THR A 133 0.75 -3.45 8.37
C THR A 133 -0.21 -3.51 7.20
N THR A 134 0.07 -2.71 6.16
CA THR A 134 -0.79 -2.59 4.98
C THR A 134 0.06 -2.55 3.72
N ILE A 135 -0.39 -3.24 2.69
CA ILE A 135 0.24 -3.26 1.37
C ILE A 135 -0.79 -2.95 0.29
N HIS A 136 -0.39 -2.14 -0.70
CA HIS A 136 -1.05 -2.04 -1.99
C HIS A 136 -0.32 -2.99 -2.94
N THR A 137 -0.94 -4.11 -3.27
CA THR A 137 -0.33 -5.17 -4.06
C THR A 137 -1.15 -5.47 -5.30
N GLY A 138 -0.47 -5.98 -6.33
CA GLY A 138 -1.17 -6.27 -7.57
C GLY A 138 -0.25 -6.77 -8.67
N HIS A 139 -0.74 -6.61 -9.89
CA HIS A 139 -0.01 -7.05 -11.06
C HIS A 139 1.20 -6.16 -11.32
N GLN A 140 2.36 -6.79 -11.52
CA GLN A 140 3.58 -6.06 -11.82
C GLN A 140 3.50 -5.35 -13.18
N PRO A 141 4.18 -4.22 -13.35
CA PRO A 141 4.31 -3.54 -14.62
C PRO A 141 5.17 -4.37 -15.60
N SER A 142 4.57 -4.87 -16.67
CA SER A 142 5.26 -5.55 -17.80
C SER A 142 4.30 -5.88 -18.93
N ALA A 143 3.04 -5.54 -18.82
CA ALA A 143 2.05 -5.53 -19.89
C ALA A 143 1.43 -4.13 -19.97
N LEU A 144 0.88 -3.75 -21.14
CA LEU A 144 0.24 -2.44 -21.28
C LEU A 144 -0.87 -2.22 -20.24
N VAL A 145 -1.67 -3.26 -19.95
CA VAL A 145 -2.63 -3.30 -18.85
C VAL A 145 -2.55 -4.68 -18.21
N SER A 146 -2.04 -4.76 -17.00
CA SER A 146 -1.79 -6.06 -16.33
C SER A 146 -2.95 -6.53 -15.45
N GLY A 147 -3.82 -5.63 -14.96
CA GLY A 147 -4.97 -6.02 -14.14
C GLY A 147 -5.27 -5.06 -13.01
N GLN A 148 -6.11 -5.50 -12.09
CA GLN A 148 -6.61 -4.76 -10.93
C GLN A 148 -5.71 -5.03 -9.73
N THR A 149 -5.29 -3.97 -9.05
CA THR A 149 -4.57 -4.04 -7.78
C THR A 149 -5.54 -4.09 -6.60
N MET A 150 -5.06 -4.48 -5.43
CA MET A 150 -5.82 -4.55 -4.19
C MET A 150 -5.06 -3.93 -3.02
N ILE A 151 -5.76 -3.59 -1.94
CA ILE A 151 -5.14 -3.16 -0.68
C ILE A 151 -5.52 -4.15 0.41
N ALA A 152 -4.51 -4.66 1.13
CA ALA A 152 -4.69 -5.67 2.15
C ALA A 152 -3.86 -5.38 3.41
N LYS A 153 -4.33 -5.88 4.55
CA LYS A 153 -3.53 -6.02 5.76
C LYS A 153 -2.54 -7.17 5.60
N THR A 154 -1.42 -7.08 6.29
CA THR A 154 -0.37 -8.12 6.26
C THR A 154 -0.63 -9.26 7.25
N PHE A 155 -1.82 -9.36 7.83
CA PHE A 155 -2.20 -10.39 8.79
C PHE A 155 -3.68 -10.77 8.68
N GLY A 156 -3.94 -12.06 8.54
CA GLY A 156 -5.24 -12.71 8.47
C GLY A 156 -5.11 -14.09 7.81
N LYS A 157 -6.11 -14.94 7.95
CA LYS A 157 -6.05 -16.35 7.52
C LYS A 157 -6.39 -16.55 6.04
N ASN A 158 -7.15 -15.65 5.47
CA ASN A 158 -7.59 -15.71 4.08
C ASN A 158 -7.77 -14.31 3.51
N VAL A 159 -7.97 -14.21 2.20
CA VAL A 159 -8.05 -12.91 1.51
C VAL A 159 -9.25 -12.09 1.99
N ASP A 160 -10.37 -12.69 2.35
CA ASP A 160 -11.56 -11.97 2.81
C ASP A 160 -11.34 -11.29 4.17
N GLU A 161 -10.49 -11.87 5.04
CA GLU A 161 -10.13 -11.28 6.34
C GLU A 161 -9.16 -10.10 6.20
N VAL A 162 -8.21 -10.17 5.24
CA VAL A 162 -7.16 -9.18 5.10
C VAL A 162 -7.52 -8.01 4.21
N ILE A 163 -8.52 -8.18 3.34
CA ILE A 163 -8.83 -7.19 2.32
C ILE A 163 -9.34 -5.87 2.91
N ILE A 164 -8.79 -4.76 2.43
CA ILE A 164 -9.28 -3.40 2.70
C ILE A 164 -10.05 -2.89 1.48
N VAL A 165 -9.44 -3.03 0.29
CA VAL A 165 -10.02 -2.62 -0.99
C VAL A 165 -9.76 -3.71 -2.03
N PRO A 166 -10.79 -4.41 -2.52
CA PRO A 166 -10.61 -5.54 -3.45
C PRO A 166 -10.18 -5.13 -4.86
N THR A 167 -10.50 -3.91 -5.28
CA THR A 167 -10.03 -3.29 -6.52
C THR A 167 -9.65 -1.85 -6.22
N ALA A 168 -8.36 -1.59 -6.08
CA ALA A 168 -7.84 -0.27 -5.74
C ALA A 168 -7.58 0.58 -6.99
N MET A 169 -6.83 0.05 -7.95
CA MET A 169 -6.42 0.72 -9.17
C MET A 169 -6.31 -0.27 -10.33
N ILE A 170 -6.19 0.24 -11.56
CA ILE A 170 -5.89 -0.57 -12.75
C ILE A 170 -4.44 -0.31 -13.12
N SER A 171 -3.62 -1.37 -13.09
CA SER A 171 -2.20 -1.30 -13.43
C SER A 171 -2.00 -1.16 -14.94
N VAL A 172 -1.34 -0.07 -15.34
CA VAL A 172 -1.01 0.29 -16.73
C VAL A 172 0.49 0.56 -16.80
N THR A 173 1.15 0.10 -17.85
CA THR A 173 2.59 0.35 -18.08
C THR A 173 2.82 1.04 -19.40
N LEU A 174 3.44 2.21 -19.37
CA LEU A 174 3.95 2.92 -20.54
C LEU A 174 5.48 2.86 -20.58
N GLY A 175 6.05 3.00 -21.78
CA GLY A 175 7.48 2.88 -21.99
C GLY A 175 7.92 1.45 -22.31
N GLN A 176 9.22 1.20 -22.16
CA GLN A 176 9.86 -0.04 -22.60
C GLN A 176 9.26 -1.29 -21.94
N ALA A 177 8.97 -1.23 -20.64
CA ALA A 177 8.43 -2.38 -19.89
C ALA A 177 7.04 -2.81 -20.37
N GLY A 178 6.23 -1.90 -20.90
CA GLY A 178 4.90 -2.20 -21.43
C GLY A 178 4.87 -2.57 -22.92
N LEU A 179 6.03 -2.71 -23.59
CA LEU A 179 6.11 -3.20 -24.98
C LEU A 179 6.01 -4.72 -25.03
N GLY A 180 5.30 -5.23 -26.01
CA GLY A 180 5.26 -6.65 -26.33
C GLY A 180 6.56 -7.09 -27.01
N GLY A 181 7.48 -7.73 -26.28
CA GLY A 181 8.71 -8.26 -26.86
C GLY A 181 8.48 -9.29 -27.98
N GLN A 182 9.52 -9.55 -28.78
CA GLN A 182 9.53 -10.59 -29.82
C GLN A 182 8.39 -10.46 -30.87
N GLY A 183 8.16 -9.23 -31.36
CA GLY A 183 7.18 -8.97 -32.42
C GLY A 183 5.72 -8.93 -31.95
N ARG A 184 5.44 -9.08 -30.65
CA ARG A 184 4.11 -8.93 -30.09
C ARG A 184 3.73 -7.44 -29.94
N SER A 185 2.44 -7.14 -30.03
CA SER A 185 1.88 -5.80 -29.83
C SER A 185 1.76 -5.48 -28.31
N PRO A 186 1.99 -4.21 -27.89
CA PRO A 186 2.42 -3.05 -28.70
C PRO A 186 3.92 -3.06 -28.97
N GLY A 187 4.33 -2.74 -30.21
CA GLY A 187 5.73 -2.69 -30.60
C GLY A 187 6.38 -1.29 -30.44
N THR A 188 5.59 -0.25 -30.13
CA THR A 188 6.07 1.14 -29.98
C THR A 188 5.25 1.89 -28.93
N ARG A 189 5.81 2.99 -28.38
CA ARG A 189 5.11 3.92 -27.47
C ARG A 189 3.83 4.52 -28.08
N ALA A 190 3.88 4.87 -29.39
CA ALA A 190 2.70 5.37 -30.11
C ALA A 190 1.57 4.31 -30.15
N LYS A 191 1.94 3.04 -30.35
CA LYS A 191 0.97 1.94 -30.34
C LYS A 191 0.38 1.70 -28.95
N GLN A 192 1.17 1.83 -27.87
CA GLN A 192 0.65 1.76 -26.50
C GLN A 192 -0.45 2.79 -26.27
N ALA A 193 -0.19 4.06 -26.59
CA ALA A 193 -1.16 5.14 -26.43
C ALA A 193 -2.41 4.94 -27.29
N ALA A 194 -2.24 4.48 -28.53
CA ALA A 194 -3.37 4.18 -29.44
C ALA A 194 -4.24 3.03 -28.91
N MET A 195 -3.65 1.97 -28.36
CA MET A 195 -4.38 0.83 -27.80
C MET A 195 -5.16 1.22 -26.55
N LEU A 196 -4.58 2.00 -25.62
CA LEU A 196 -5.30 2.50 -24.46
C LEU A 196 -6.51 3.37 -24.85
N ARG A 197 -6.32 4.30 -25.80
CA ARG A 197 -7.43 5.11 -26.32
C ARG A 197 -8.54 4.25 -26.92
N ALA A 198 -8.16 3.23 -27.69
CA ALA A 198 -9.14 2.34 -28.31
C ALA A 198 -9.99 1.60 -27.26
N GLU A 199 -9.39 1.13 -26.17
CA GLU A 199 -10.13 0.48 -25.07
C GLU A 199 -11.07 1.47 -24.35
N LEU A 200 -10.58 2.67 -24.03
CA LEU A 200 -11.39 3.71 -23.39
C LEU A 200 -12.58 4.14 -24.30
N ILE A 201 -12.34 4.29 -25.61
CA ILE A 201 -13.41 4.62 -26.57
C ILE A 201 -14.45 3.48 -26.66
N LYS A 202 -14.02 2.21 -26.68
CA LYS A 202 -14.93 1.07 -26.61
C LYS A 202 -15.81 1.13 -25.36
N ALA A 203 -15.19 1.42 -24.20
CA ALA A 203 -15.92 1.51 -22.93
C ALA A 203 -16.92 2.68 -22.87
N VAL A 204 -16.60 3.85 -23.50
CA VAL A 204 -17.54 4.97 -23.64
C VAL A 204 -18.81 4.53 -24.39
N ASN A 205 -18.65 3.69 -25.41
CA ASN A 205 -19.75 3.22 -26.26
C ASN A 205 -20.46 1.98 -25.72
N TYR A 206 -19.93 1.30 -24.71
CA TYR A 206 -20.47 0.08 -24.14
C TYR A 206 -21.78 0.33 -23.39
N LYS A 207 -22.82 -0.47 -23.72
CA LYS A 207 -24.18 -0.34 -23.15
C LYS A 207 -24.53 -1.43 -22.12
N GLY A 208 -23.56 -2.28 -21.76
CA GLY A 208 -23.75 -3.35 -20.77
C GLY A 208 -24.13 -4.70 -21.37
N GLU A 209 -24.47 -4.76 -22.66
CA GLU A 209 -24.86 -5.99 -23.34
C GLU A 209 -24.16 -6.15 -24.71
N PRO A 210 -23.64 -7.34 -25.05
CA PRO A 210 -23.46 -8.48 -24.14
C PRO A 210 -22.46 -8.13 -23.04
N ARG A 211 -22.54 -8.83 -21.89
CA ARG A 211 -21.64 -8.56 -20.76
C ARG A 211 -20.19 -8.76 -21.14
N ASP A 212 -19.35 -7.77 -20.83
CA ASP A 212 -17.91 -7.77 -21.06
C ASP A 212 -17.15 -7.28 -19.81
N LEU A 213 -16.41 -8.18 -19.16
CA LEU A 213 -15.70 -7.89 -17.91
C LEU A 213 -14.64 -6.80 -18.10
N LYS A 214 -13.98 -6.71 -19.25
CA LYS A 214 -12.97 -5.69 -19.55
C LYS A 214 -13.62 -4.31 -19.63
N LEU A 215 -14.72 -4.22 -20.39
CA LEU A 215 -15.43 -2.95 -20.59
C LEU A 215 -16.11 -2.46 -19.30
N GLU A 216 -16.62 -3.39 -18.45
CA GLU A 216 -17.15 -3.04 -17.13
C GLU A 216 -16.08 -2.36 -16.25
N VAL A 217 -14.84 -2.84 -16.26
CA VAL A 217 -13.72 -2.24 -15.52
C VAL A 217 -13.38 -0.86 -16.06
N TRP A 218 -13.27 -0.72 -17.40
CA TRP A 218 -12.98 0.57 -18.03
C TRP A 218 -14.08 1.61 -17.77
N GLN A 219 -15.36 1.19 -17.68
CA GLN A 219 -16.45 2.09 -17.31
C GLN A 219 -16.28 2.64 -15.87
N LYS A 220 -15.79 1.84 -14.92
CA LYS A 220 -15.47 2.34 -13.56
C LYS A 220 -14.36 3.38 -13.60
N VAL A 221 -13.35 3.19 -14.45
CA VAL A 221 -12.28 4.19 -14.65
C VAL A 221 -12.86 5.48 -15.23
N LEU A 222 -13.70 5.41 -16.27
CA LEU A 222 -14.35 6.57 -16.90
C LEU A 222 -15.30 7.31 -15.94
N LYS A 223 -15.96 6.60 -15.02
CA LYS A 223 -16.79 7.18 -13.95
C LYS A 223 -15.94 7.74 -12.79
N ARG A 224 -14.61 7.65 -12.86
CA ARG A 224 -13.68 8.08 -11.81
C ARG A 224 -13.85 7.35 -10.47
N GLU A 225 -14.44 6.15 -10.49
CA GLU A 225 -14.57 5.29 -9.32
C GLU A 225 -13.22 4.65 -8.97
N ILE A 226 -12.47 4.20 -9.99
CA ILE A 226 -11.16 3.55 -9.88
C ILE A 226 -10.14 4.36 -10.67
N PRO A 227 -8.99 4.76 -10.08
CA PRO A 227 -7.90 5.40 -10.80
C PRO A 227 -7.07 4.40 -11.62
N LEU A 228 -6.33 4.91 -12.60
CA LEU A 228 -5.22 4.17 -13.20
C LEU A 228 -3.97 4.31 -12.34
N LEU A 229 -3.25 3.23 -12.11
CA LEU A 229 -1.88 3.20 -11.62
C LEU A 229 -0.96 3.10 -12.84
N VAL A 230 -0.35 4.21 -13.25
CA VAL A 230 0.43 4.23 -14.49
C VAL A 230 1.92 4.23 -14.20
N THR A 231 2.56 3.08 -14.39
CA THR A 231 4.01 2.97 -14.34
C THR A 231 4.59 3.58 -15.61
N ALA A 232 5.32 4.68 -15.46
CA ALA A 232 5.97 5.41 -16.55
C ALA A 232 7.26 6.06 -16.03
N GLU A 233 8.40 5.67 -16.55
CA GLU A 233 9.72 6.10 -16.04
C GLU A 233 10.25 7.36 -16.74
N LYS A 234 10.11 7.43 -18.07
CA LYS A 234 10.59 8.56 -18.88
C LYS A 234 9.61 9.72 -18.91
N ALA A 235 10.13 10.95 -18.95
CA ALA A 235 9.33 12.18 -19.02
C ALA A 235 8.31 12.16 -20.18
N GLN A 236 8.68 11.62 -21.33
CA GLN A 236 7.77 11.48 -22.49
C GLN A 236 6.61 10.51 -22.23
N ASP A 237 6.85 9.43 -21.46
CA ASP A 237 5.82 8.43 -21.12
C ASP A 237 4.90 8.98 -20.02
N ILE A 238 5.46 9.67 -19.02
CA ILE A 238 4.70 10.41 -18.02
C ILE A 238 3.79 11.46 -18.69
N SER A 239 4.33 12.28 -19.58
CA SER A 239 3.55 13.28 -20.33
C SER A 239 2.42 12.62 -21.15
N THR A 240 2.67 11.42 -21.70
CA THR A 240 1.63 10.66 -22.41
C THR A 240 0.53 10.20 -21.48
N ALA A 241 0.88 9.70 -20.28
CA ALA A 241 -0.10 9.33 -19.26
C ALA A 241 -0.98 10.54 -18.85
N LEU A 242 -0.36 11.70 -18.59
CA LEU A 242 -1.07 12.93 -18.23
C LEU A 242 -2.02 13.38 -19.34
N ARG A 243 -1.60 13.31 -20.62
CA ARG A 243 -2.47 13.67 -21.76
C ARG A 243 -3.67 12.73 -21.88
N ILE A 244 -3.50 11.41 -21.74
CA ILE A 244 -4.59 10.45 -21.79
C ILE A 244 -5.56 10.70 -20.63
N ALA A 245 -5.04 10.90 -19.41
CA ALA A 245 -5.89 11.19 -18.26
C ALA A 245 -6.73 12.46 -18.44
N LYS A 246 -6.16 13.53 -19.03
CA LYS A 246 -6.86 14.76 -19.38
C LYS A 246 -7.90 14.53 -20.48
N GLU A 247 -7.54 13.81 -21.55
CA GLU A 247 -8.39 13.51 -22.71
C GLU A 247 -9.69 12.82 -22.31
N PHE A 248 -9.61 11.84 -21.40
CA PHE A 248 -10.76 11.05 -20.95
C PHE A 248 -11.31 11.49 -19.59
N ASN A 249 -10.77 12.55 -18.97
CA ASN A 249 -11.15 13.03 -17.64
C ASN A 249 -11.13 11.94 -16.56
N ILE A 250 -10.09 11.12 -16.53
CA ILE A 250 -9.93 10.00 -15.58
C ILE A 250 -8.96 10.35 -14.46
N LYS A 251 -9.06 9.62 -13.34
CA LYS A 251 -8.09 9.71 -12.24
C LYS A 251 -6.85 8.89 -12.57
N LEU A 252 -5.69 9.38 -12.13
CA LEU A 252 -4.41 8.73 -12.34
C LEU A 252 -3.53 8.87 -11.10
N VAL A 253 -2.78 7.83 -10.80
CA VAL A 253 -1.62 7.82 -9.90
C VAL A 253 -0.43 7.45 -10.76
N LEU A 254 0.60 8.30 -10.79
CA LEU A 254 1.86 7.95 -11.42
C LEU A 254 2.61 6.96 -10.55
N ASP A 255 3.27 5.99 -11.17
CA ASP A 255 4.07 4.98 -10.52
C ASP A 255 5.47 4.92 -11.15
N GLY A 256 6.51 4.76 -10.33
CA GLY A 256 7.89 4.82 -10.77
C GLY A 256 8.35 6.26 -11.00
N ALA A 257 8.11 6.78 -12.20
CA ALA A 257 8.30 8.17 -12.56
C ALA A 257 9.75 8.68 -12.35
N SER A 258 10.75 7.90 -12.76
CA SER A 258 12.18 8.20 -12.55
C SER A 258 12.61 9.57 -13.12
N GLU A 259 11.99 10.02 -14.21
CA GLU A 259 12.24 11.34 -14.82
C GLU A 259 11.21 12.42 -14.40
N ALA A 260 10.42 12.20 -13.36
CA ALA A 260 9.45 13.18 -12.88
C ALA A 260 10.08 14.55 -12.56
N ILE A 261 11.35 14.56 -12.13
CA ILE A 261 12.09 15.79 -11.83
C ILE A 261 12.20 16.72 -13.05
N GLN A 262 12.22 16.15 -14.28
CA GLN A 262 12.36 16.93 -15.51
C GLN A 262 11.07 17.65 -15.91
N ILE A 263 9.92 17.23 -15.37
CA ILE A 263 8.57 17.74 -15.72
C ILE A 263 7.71 18.00 -14.48
N ILE A 264 8.32 18.49 -13.41
CA ILE A 264 7.65 18.79 -12.13
C ILE A 264 6.44 19.68 -12.33
N ASP A 265 6.56 20.74 -13.13
CA ASP A 265 5.48 21.71 -13.33
C ASP A 265 4.28 21.08 -14.04
N ASP A 266 4.52 20.21 -15.02
CA ASP A 266 3.44 19.48 -15.71
C ASP A 266 2.71 18.54 -14.76
N ILE A 267 3.43 17.79 -13.92
CA ILE A 267 2.83 16.89 -12.92
C ILE A 267 2.03 17.70 -11.90
N LYS A 268 2.65 18.75 -11.35
CA LYS A 268 2.02 19.65 -10.36
C LYS A 268 0.72 20.26 -10.89
N ALA A 269 0.71 20.70 -12.15
CA ALA A 269 -0.47 21.31 -12.79
C ALA A 269 -1.68 20.36 -12.87
N THR A 270 -1.47 19.04 -12.85
CA THR A 270 -2.55 18.05 -12.86
C THR A 270 -3.11 17.72 -11.47
N GLY A 271 -2.33 17.93 -10.42
CA GLY A 271 -2.63 17.51 -9.06
C GLY A 271 -2.58 15.99 -8.85
N PHE A 272 -2.10 15.20 -9.81
CA PHE A 272 -1.98 13.76 -9.65
C PHE A 272 -0.83 13.39 -8.71
N PRO A 273 -1.04 12.40 -7.81
CA PRO A 273 0.00 11.93 -6.92
C PRO A 273 1.01 11.01 -7.64
N VAL A 274 2.16 10.84 -7.01
CA VAL A 274 3.23 9.98 -7.49
C VAL A 274 3.61 8.95 -6.42
N ILE A 275 3.50 7.68 -6.74
CA ILE A 275 4.20 6.61 -6.02
C ILE A 275 5.60 6.55 -6.63
N VAL A 276 6.56 7.10 -5.91
CA VAL A 276 7.93 7.29 -6.42
C VAL A 276 8.60 5.92 -6.60
N HIS A 277 9.45 5.81 -7.61
CA HIS A 277 10.29 4.61 -7.78
C HIS A 277 11.01 4.25 -6.47
N PRO A 278 11.32 2.98 -6.21
CA PRO A 278 12.11 2.61 -5.04
C PRO A 278 13.42 3.41 -5.01
N THR A 279 13.72 4.05 -3.88
CA THR A 279 14.92 4.90 -3.71
C THR A 279 16.22 4.11 -3.83
N MET A 280 16.17 2.80 -3.48
CA MET A 280 17.30 1.88 -3.58
C MET A 280 17.36 1.12 -4.92
N ALA A 281 16.50 1.46 -5.89
CA ALA A 281 16.52 0.83 -7.21
C ALA A 281 17.80 1.19 -7.98
N ARG A 282 18.21 0.28 -8.86
CA ARG A 282 19.39 0.50 -9.71
C ARG A 282 19.00 1.26 -10.97
N PRO A 283 19.76 2.30 -11.37
CA PRO A 283 19.61 2.94 -12.68
C PRO A 283 19.81 1.94 -13.81
N GLY A 284 19.08 2.11 -14.91
CA GLY A 284 19.22 1.31 -16.13
C GLY A 284 17.96 1.31 -17.00
N GLY A 285 18.13 1.20 -18.30
CA GLY A 285 17.02 1.25 -19.26
C GLY A 285 16.20 2.54 -19.14
N ASP A 286 14.88 2.42 -19.08
CA ASP A 286 14.02 3.60 -18.90
C ASP A 286 14.25 4.32 -17.54
N ARG A 287 14.93 3.66 -16.59
CA ARG A 287 15.31 4.20 -15.26
C ARG A 287 16.75 4.73 -15.20
N GLU A 288 17.41 4.98 -16.33
CA GLU A 288 18.82 5.46 -16.34
C GLU A 288 19.01 6.80 -15.61
N SER A 289 17.99 7.67 -15.63
CA SER A 289 17.98 8.97 -14.95
C SER A 289 17.39 8.93 -13.53
N LEU A 290 17.19 7.74 -12.95
CA LEU A 290 16.70 7.57 -11.59
C LEU A 290 17.59 8.31 -10.60
N SER A 291 16.96 9.07 -9.66
CA SER A 291 17.65 9.82 -8.63
C SER A 291 17.10 9.47 -7.25
N ILE A 292 17.98 9.24 -6.28
CA ILE A 292 17.59 9.04 -4.87
C ILE A 292 16.96 10.29 -4.25
N GLU A 293 17.14 11.46 -4.86
CA GLU A 293 16.54 12.74 -4.42
C GLU A 293 15.14 12.99 -5.00
N THR A 294 14.60 12.09 -5.84
CA THR A 294 13.31 12.28 -6.51
C THR A 294 12.19 12.57 -5.51
N ALA A 295 12.10 11.80 -4.44
CA ALA A 295 11.08 11.99 -3.41
C ALA A 295 11.17 13.37 -2.77
N ALA A 296 12.37 13.81 -2.38
CA ALA A 296 12.58 15.12 -1.77
C ALA A 296 12.21 16.29 -2.71
N LYS A 297 12.59 16.19 -3.99
CA LYS A 297 12.31 17.23 -5.00
C LYS A 297 10.81 17.33 -5.32
N LEU A 298 10.13 16.21 -5.47
CA LEU A 298 8.67 16.20 -5.67
C LEU A 298 7.93 16.73 -4.45
N ARG A 299 8.35 16.34 -3.24
CA ARG A 299 7.78 16.86 -1.98
C ARG A 299 7.95 18.37 -1.86
N ALA A 300 9.16 18.89 -2.13
CA ALA A 300 9.44 20.32 -2.11
C ALA A 300 8.60 21.11 -3.13
N ALA A 301 8.25 20.51 -4.26
CA ALA A 301 7.34 21.10 -5.24
C ALA A 301 5.86 21.06 -4.82
N GLY A 302 5.52 20.39 -3.71
CA GLY A 302 4.15 20.22 -3.20
C GLY A 302 3.34 19.16 -3.93
N ILE A 303 4.00 18.23 -4.63
CA ILE A 303 3.34 17.09 -5.26
C ILE A 303 3.09 16.01 -4.19
N PRO A 304 1.86 15.46 -4.06
CA PRO A 304 1.59 14.36 -3.16
C PRO A 304 2.39 13.12 -3.57
N ILE A 305 3.16 12.55 -2.64
CA ILE A 305 3.99 11.37 -2.91
C ILE A 305 3.80 10.28 -1.87
N ALA A 306 4.04 9.04 -2.29
CA ALA A 306 4.23 7.87 -1.43
C ALA A 306 5.45 7.06 -1.92
N LEU A 307 5.97 6.19 -1.06
CA LEU A 307 7.06 5.29 -1.40
C LEU A 307 6.56 3.85 -1.55
N GLN A 308 7.35 3.06 -2.24
CA GLN A 308 7.11 1.66 -2.53
C GLN A 308 8.38 0.84 -2.35
N SER A 309 8.25 -0.47 -2.04
CA SER A 309 9.37 -1.40 -2.09
C SER A 309 9.66 -1.91 -3.52
N GLY A 310 8.73 -1.73 -4.43
CA GLY A 310 8.81 -2.15 -5.82
C GLY A 310 8.14 -3.49 -6.12
N TYR A 311 8.14 -3.85 -7.37
CA TYR A 311 7.36 -4.95 -7.92
C TYR A 311 8.21 -6.11 -8.46
N GLU A 312 9.50 -6.13 -8.19
CA GLU A 312 10.36 -7.27 -8.50
C GLU A 312 10.21 -8.33 -7.39
N GLY A 313 9.85 -9.58 -7.72
CA GLY A 313 9.43 -10.60 -6.75
C GLY A 313 10.42 -10.90 -5.63
N TYR A 314 11.73 -10.74 -5.85
CA TYR A 314 12.75 -10.96 -4.79
C TYR A 314 13.08 -9.70 -3.97
N VAL A 315 12.69 -8.54 -4.42
CA VAL A 315 13.08 -7.25 -3.86
C VAL A 315 12.62 -7.02 -2.41
N PRO A 316 11.39 -7.41 -2.02
CA PRO A 316 10.94 -7.24 -0.65
C PRO A 316 11.81 -7.93 0.41
N LYS A 317 12.66 -8.88 0.02
CA LYS A 317 13.65 -9.47 0.92
C LYS A 317 14.76 -8.51 1.34
N THR A 318 15.06 -7.52 0.50
CA THR A 318 16.19 -6.61 0.66
C THR A 318 15.78 -5.15 0.69
N ARG A 319 14.63 -4.82 0.11
CA ARG A 319 14.07 -3.47 0.03
C ARG A 319 12.69 -3.42 0.71
N VAL A 320 12.69 -3.33 2.02
CA VAL A 320 11.45 -3.06 2.78
C VAL A 320 11.15 -1.57 2.67
N VAL A 321 9.88 -1.19 2.60
CA VAL A 321 9.48 0.23 2.44
C VAL A 321 10.06 1.15 3.53
N LEU A 322 10.33 0.62 4.74
CA LEU A 322 11.04 1.33 5.80
C LEU A 322 12.44 1.77 5.36
N PHE A 323 13.19 0.88 4.70
CA PHE A 323 14.55 1.21 4.22
C PHE A 323 14.52 2.18 3.03
N GLU A 324 13.50 2.08 2.18
CA GLU A 324 13.27 3.06 1.11
C GLU A 324 13.05 4.47 1.69
N ALA A 325 12.28 4.57 2.78
CA ALA A 325 12.05 5.84 3.49
C ALA A 325 13.30 6.35 4.21
N ALA A 326 14.10 5.45 4.81
CA ALA A 326 15.37 5.81 5.43
C ALA A 326 16.35 6.39 4.40
N MET A 327 16.45 5.79 3.22
CA MET A 327 17.25 6.31 2.11
C MET A 327 16.75 7.67 1.63
N ALA A 328 15.44 7.86 1.52
CA ALA A 328 14.85 9.14 1.16
C ALA A 328 15.12 10.23 2.22
N ALA A 329 15.08 9.87 3.53
CA ALA A 329 15.43 10.77 4.62
C ALA A 329 16.90 11.20 4.57
N GLY A 330 17.79 10.27 4.28
CA GLY A 330 19.23 10.55 4.07
C GLY A 330 19.53 11.42 2.84
N ASN A 331 18.56 11.59 1.95
CA ASN A 331 18.71 12.29 0.66
C ASN A 331 17.68 13.42 0.46
N GLY A 332 17.36 14.13 1.53
CA GLY A 332 16.69 15.42 1.48
C GLY A 332 15.23 15.46 1.95
N LEU A 333 14.58 14.32 2.23
CA LEU A 333 13.33 14.34 2.98
C LEU A 333 13.59 14.59 4.47
N SER A 334 12.74 15.37 5.14
CA SER A 334 12.73 15.40 6.60
C SER A 334 12.30 14.03 7.16
N LYS A 335 12.73 13.66 8.39
CA LYS A 335 12.28 12.42 9.03
C LYS A 335 10.74 12.34 9.15
N LEU A 336 10.09 13.47 9.42
CA LEU A 336 8.62 13.55 9.46
C LEU A 336 7.99 13.25 8.10
N ASP A 337 8.52 13.86 7.03
CA ASP A 337 8.03 13.57 5.68
C ASP A 337 8.33 12.14 5.25
N ALA A 338 9.51 11.61 5.57
CA ALA A 338 9.88 10.23 5.25
C ALA A 338 8.96 9.22 5.94
N LEU A 339 8.54 9.48 7.17
CA LEU A 339 7.51 8.68 7.84
C LEU A 339 6.13 8.93 7.21
N GLY A 340 5.81 10.17 6.83
CA GLY A 340 4.54 10.55 6.19
C GLY A 340 4.28 9.78 4.91
N VAL A 341 5.27 9.67 4.03
CA VAL A 341 5.14 9.03 2.71
C VAL A 341 5.00 7.50 2.75
N ILE A 342 5.24 6.88 3.89
CA ILE A 342 5.01 5.45 4.14
C ILE A 342 3.91 5.21 5.20
N THR A 343 3.14 6.24 5.55
CA THR A 343 2.02 6.17 6.49
C THR A 343 0.83 6.98 5.99
N ILE A 344 0.65 8.21 6.49
CA ILE A 344 -0.54 9.02 6.23
C ILE A 344 -0.66 9.48 4.76
N ASP A 345 0.44 9.82 4.10
CA ASP A 345 0.39 10.27 2.71
C ASP A 345 0.13 9.09 1.77
N ALA A 346 0.75 7.92 2.03
CA ALA A 346 0.41 6.69 1.34
C ALA A 346 -1.08 6.34 1.52
N ALA A 347 -1.59 6.42 2.76
CA ALA A 347 -3.00 6.16 3.05
C ALA A 347 -3.94 7.11 2.27
N LYS A 348 -3.62 8.40 2.17
CA LYS A 348 -4.38 9.38 1.39
C LYS A 348 -4.39 9.07 -0.11
N ILE A 349 -3.23 8.76 -0.68
CA ILE A 349 -3.10 8.41 -2.10
C ILE A 349 -3.90 7.14 -2.41
N LEU A 350 -3.89 6.17 -1.50
CA LEU A 350 -4.62 4.92 -1.62
C LEU A 350 -6.12 5.02 -1.23
N GLY A 351 -6.56 6.17 -0.70
CA GLY A 351 -7.96 6.41 -0.31
C GLY A 351 -8.42 5.62 0.93
N ILE A 352 -7.49 5.29 1.84
CA ILE A 352 -7.74 4.50 3.06
C ILE A 352 -7.39 5.26 4.35
N ASP A 353 -7.14 6.55 4.26
CA ASP A 353 -6.73 7.39 5.39
C ASP A 353 -7.81 7.57 6.46
N ASN A 354 -9.06 7.24 6.15
CA ASN A 354 -10.13 7.14 7.15
C ASN A 354 -9.96 5.94 8.10
N ARG A 355 -9.17 4.92 7.74
CA ARG A 355 -8.95 3.70 8.52
C ARG A 355 -7.56 3.61 9.14
N VAL A 356 -6.51 3.92 8.36
CA VAL A 356 -5.10 3.68 8.71
C VAL A 356 -4.21 4.89 8.43
N GLY A 357 -2.91 4.78 8.60
CA GLY A 357 -1.91 5.78 8.25
C GLY A 357 -1.66 6.87 9.30
N SER A 358 -2.47 6.93 10.36
CA SER A 358 -2.23 7.81 11.51
C SER A 358 -2.80 7.22 12.79
N ILE A 359 -2.23 7.60 13.93
CA ILE A 359 -2.74 7.23 15.26
C ILE A 359 -3.79 8.27 15.67
N ALA A 360 -5.04 7.98 15.38
CA ALA A 360 -6.18 8.84 15.70
C ALA A 360 -7.36 8.01 16.22
N VAL A 361 -8.13 8.58 17.13
CA VAL A 361 -9.30 7.91 17.73
C VAL A 361 -10.26 7.42 16.65
N GLY A 362 -10.70 6.18 16.76
CA GLY A 362 -11.63 5.51 15.85
C GLY A 362 -10.96 4.79 14.66
N LYS A 363 -9.70 5.07 14.36
CA LYS A 363 -8.95 4.34 13.32
C LYS A 363 -8.57 2.93 13.77
N ASP A 364 -8.23 2.09 12.82
CA ASP A 364 -7.71 0.74 13.09
C ASP A 364 -6.44 0.86 13.95
N ALA A 365 -6.32 0.04 14.97
CA ALA A 365 -5.14 0.01 15.81
C ALA A 365 -4.03 -0.79 15.14
N ASP A 366 -3.45 -0.18 14.10
CA ASP A 366 -2.29 -0.66 13.36
C ASP A 366 -1.09 0.19 13.78
N LEU A 367 -0.15 -0.42 14.51
CA LEU A 367 0.99 0.25 15.11
C LEU A 367 2.28 -0.52 14.82
N ALA A 368 3.38 0.22 14.68
CA ALA A 368 4.73 -0.34 14.70
C ALA A 368 5.51 0.23 15.89
N MET A 369 6.30 -0.61 16.53
CA MET A 369 7.04 -0.31 17.75
C MET A 369 8.53 -0.55 17.53
N TYR A 370 9.36 0.40 17.94
CA TYR A 370 10.78 0.38 17.69
C TYR A 370 11.58 0.66 18.99
N ASP A 371 12.82 0.13 19.04
CA ASP A 371 13.75 0.33 20.16
C ASP A 371 14.65 1.56 19.99
N GLY A 372 14.40 2.40 18.97
CA GLY A 372 15.16 3.62 18.66
C GLY A 372 14.51 4.41 17.52
N ASP A 373 15.29 5.32 16.91
CA ASP A 373 14.88 6.03 15.70
C ASP A 373 14.77 5.04 14.55
N LEU A 374 13.57 4.92 13.97
CA LEU A 374 13.26 3.90 12.95
C LEU A 374 14.07 4.05 11.64
N PHE A 375 14.73 5.20 11.43
CA PHE A 375 15.58 5.43 10.26
C PHE A 375 17.07 5.16 10.52
N GLU A 376 17.43 4.75 11.74
CA GLU A 376 18.78 4.36 12.08
C GLU A 376 18.98 2.84 11.88
N PHE A 377 20.07 2.46 11.23
CA PHE A 377 20.37 1.06 10.89
C PHE A 377 20.44 0.12 12.12
N THR A 378 20.77 0.66 13.29
CA THR A 378 20.87 -0.09 14.56
C THR A 378 19.53 -0.24 15.29
N THR A 379 18.47 0.35 14.77
CA THR A 379 17.13 0.27 15.36
C THR A 379 16.38 -0.95 14.83
N HIS A 380 15.68 -1.60 15.73
CA HIS A 380 14.87 -2.78 15.42
C HIS A 380 13.39 -2.49 15.59
N CYS A 381 12.57 -3.06 14.72
CA CYS A 381 11.14 -3.19 14.98
C CYS A 381 10.95 -4.30 16.03
N THR A 382 10.46 -3.92 17.20
CA THR A 382 10.26 -4.83 18.34
C THR A 382 8.84 -5.36 18.45
N GLY A 383 7.93 -4.84 17.65
CA GLY A 383 6.55 -5.32 17.62
C GLY A 383 5.71 -4.65 16.55
N THR A 384 4.80 -5.44 15.99
CA THR A 384 3.79 -4.97 15.02
C THR A 384 2.41 -5.34 15.52
N MET A 385 1.52 -4.37 15.52
CA MET A 385 0.11 -4.53 15.88
C MET A 385 -0.77 -4.28 14.65
N ILE A 386 -1.75 -5.16 14.41
CA ILE A 386 -2.77 -5.01 13.37
C ILE A 386 -4.14 -5.26 13.99
N ASN A 387 -5.08 -4.34 13.76
CA ASN A 387 -6.42 -4.42 14.35
C ASN A 387 -6.39 -4.67 15.86
N GLY A 388 -5.43 -4.07 16.58
CA GLY A 388 -5.28 -4.22 18.02
C GLY A 388 -4.70 -5.55 18.49
N GLN A 389 -4.23 -6.41 17.60
CA GLN A 389 -3.57 -7.67 17.91
C GLN A 389 -2.06 -7.54 17.67
N ILE A 390 -1.23 -8.00 18.61
CA ILE A 390 0.20 -8.15 18.37
C ILE A 390 0.39 -9.33 17.41
N VAL A 391 0.90 -9.05 16.23
CA VAL A 391 1.02 -10.03 15.13
C VAL A 391 2.46 -10.36 14.79
N SER A 392 3.42 -9.61 15.36
CA SER A 392 4.84 -9.90 15.31
C SER A 392 5.51 -9.33 16.56
N GLU A 393 6.35 -10.13 17.19
CA GLU A 393 7.30 -9.74 18.26
C GLU A 393 8.72 -10.17 17.84
N VAL A 394 8.93 -10.43 16.56
CA VAL A 394 10.24 -10.75 16.01
C VAL A 394 11.03 -9.44 15.94
N VAL A 395 12.16 -9.39 16.61
CA VAL A 395 13.08 -8.24 16.58
C VAL A 395 13.83 -8.26 15.24
N ARG A 396 13.66 -7.22 14.43
CA ARG A 396 14.29 -7.08 13.11
C ARG A 396 14.83 -5.69 12.87
#